data_935d4230f8a0d39a7befd42b4867cc81
#
_entry.id   935d4230f8a0d39a7befd42b4867cc81
#
_cell.length_a   1.000
_cell.length_b   1.000
_cell.length_c   1.000
_cell.angle_alpha   90.00
_cell.angle_beta   90.00
_cell.angle_gamma   90.00
#
_symmetry.space_group_name_H-M   'P 1'
#
loop_
_entity.id
_entity.type
_entity.pdbx_description
1 polymer ?
#
loop_
_entity_poly.entity_id
_entity_poly.type
_entity_poly.pdbx_seq_one_letter_code
_entity_poly.pdbx_strand_id
1 'polypeptide(L)'
;MIIDAVPRYRQIVAEVWRPLLVLFVWDVIVTVTYYVLPFKAPSLPLTLFGSALALFLGFRSTSAYERWWEGRGLWGLMINASRSLSRAARSFLPDEEGRDLQRAIILRQITYVNVLRCQLRKQDPREEALRYLSPDEAAPSLERLNVANGILDGTGRRVDQARQAGWIDTIQQASIERVLIDIANAQGGMERLKNTPLPNQYRFFPEFFARLFCILLPIGLV
;
A
#
# COMPACT_ATOMS: atom_id res chain seq x y z
N MET A 1 6.72 -13.68 -2.51
CA MET A 1 6.19 -12.33 -2.32
C MET A 1 7.29 -11.30 -2.63
N ILE A 2 7.27 -10.61 -3.75
CA ILE A 2 8.00 -9.36 -4.09
C ILE A 2 9.52 -9.50 -4.35
N ILE A 3 10.12 -10.63 -4.26
CA ILE A 3 11.58 -10.75 -4.43
C ILE A 3 12.00 -10.84 -5.91
N ASP A 4 11.05 -11.07 -6.82
CA ASP A 4 11.32 -11.15 -8.26
C ASP A 4 10.98 -9.91 -9.08
N ALA A 5 10.76 -8.78 -8.42
CA ALA A 5 10.49 -7.53 -9.12
C ALA A 5 11.75 -6.66 -9.27
N VAL A 6 12.88 -7.26 -9.64
CA VAL A 6 13.90 -6.49 -10.35
C VAL A 6 13.24 -6.13 -11.69
N PRO A 7 12.97 -4.85 -11.97
CA PRO A 7 12.33 -4.47 -13.22
C PRO A 7 13.22 -5.01 -14.35
N ARG A 8 12.61 -5.80 -15.25
CA ARG A 8 13.35 -6.37 -16.38
C ARG A 8 13.95 -5.20 -17.16
N TYR A 9 15.24 -5.28 -17.47
CA TYR A 9 15.97 -4.24 -18.24
C TYR A 9 15.14 -3.70 -19.42
N ARG A 10 14.45 -4.56 -20.15
CA ARG A 10 13.56 -4.18 -21.25
C ARG A 10 12.40 -3.26 -20.83
N GLN A 11 11.87 -3.42 -19.62
CA GLN A 11 10.78 -2.55 -19.12
C GLN A 11 11.31 -1.17 -18.76
N ILE A 12 12.48 -1.10 -18.12
CA ILE A 12 13.15 0.17 -17.80
C ILE A 12 13.46 0.91 -19.10
N VAL A 13 14.08 0.25 -20.07
CA VAL A 13 14.41 0.86 -21.38
C VAL A 13 13.15 1.32 -22.09
N ALA A 14 12.07 0.51 -22.13
CA ALA A 14 10.82 0.88 -22.77
C ALA A 14 10.14 2.12 -22.15
N GLU A 15 10.38 2.38 -20.88
CA GLU A 15 9.81 3.54 -20.17
C GLU A 15 10.67 4.81 -20.33
N VAL A 16 11.99 4.65 -20.36
CA VAL A 16 12.95 5.77 -20.27
C VAL A 16 13.46 6.23 -21.65
N TRP A 17 13.39 5.40 -22.72
CA TRP A 17 14.00 5.72 -24.03
C TRP A 17 13.44 7.00 -24.69
N ARG A 18 12.12 7.25 -24.57
CA ARG A 18 11.48 8.45 -25.17
C ARG A 18 11.99 9.74 -24.54
N PRO A 19 11.95 9.93 -23.20
CA PRO A 19 12.51 11.11 -22.60
C PRO A 19 14.03 11.25 -22.84
N LEU A 20 14.78 10.15 -22.86
CA LEU A 20 16.20 10.20 -23.21
C LEU A 20 16.46 10.66 -24.64
N LEU A 21 15.66 10.20 -25.59
CA LEU A 21 15.79 10.63 -26.99
C LEU A 21 15.48 12.14 -27.13
N VAL A 22 14.46 12.63 -26.44
CA VAL A 22 14.13 14.08 -26.45
C VAL A 22 15.28 14.90 -25.86
N LEU A 23 15.86 14.46 -24.77
CA LEU A 23 17.01 15.13 -24.15
C LEU A 23 18.26 15.07 -25.05
N PHE A 24 18.52 13.94 -25.70
CA PHE A 24 19.61 13.79 -26.64
C PHE A 24 19.48 14.73 -27.85
N VAL A 25 18.28 14.82 -28.43
CA VAL A 25 18.02 15.77 -29.55
C VAL A 25 18.22 17.21 -29.09
N TRP A 26 17.76 17.55 -27.88
CA TRP A 26 17.96 18.87 -27.29
C TRP A 26 19.47 19.19 -27.10
N ASP A 27 20.22 18.25 -26.57
CA ASP A 27 21.67 18.36 -26.38
C ASP A 27 22.41 18.62 -27.70
N VAL A 28 22.06 17.87 -28.75
CA VAL A 28 22.60 18.09 -30.10
C VAL A 28 22.24 19.47 -30.62
N ILE A 29 21.00 19.93 -30.46
CA ILE A 29 20.57 21.25 -30.90
C ILE A 29 21.39 22.35 -30.22
N VAL A 30 21.53 22.28 -28.90
CA VAL A 30 22.31 23.27 -28.12
C VAL A 30 23.77 23.28 -28.56
N THR A 31 24.36 22.10 -28.70
CA THR A 31 25.77 21.96 -29.12
C THR A 31 26.00 22.52 -30.53
N VAL A 32 25.14 22.16 -31.49
CA VAL A 32 25.25 22.70 -32.88
C VAL A 32 25.07 24.22 -32.90
N THR A 33 24.10 24.73 -32.14
CA THR A 33 23.85 26.19 -32.04
C THR A 33 25.07 26.93 -31.50
N TYR A 34 25.72 26.38 -30.49
CA TYR A 34 26.95 26.96 -29.90
C TYR A 34 28.10 27.03 -30.92
N TYR A 35 28.29 26.02 -31.75
CA TYR A 35 29.37 26.02 -32.75
C TYR A 35 29.06 26.86 -33.98
N VAL A 36 27.77 27.02 -34.34
CA VAL A 36 27.39 27.77 -35.58
C VAL A 36 27.13 29.25 -35.33
N LEU A 37 26.63 29.61 -34.15
CA LEU A 37 26.29 30.98 -33.81
C LEU A 37 27.30 31.54 -32.81
N PRO A 38 27.68 32.86 -32.92
CA PRO A 38 28.59 33.50 -31.97
C PRO A 38 27.89 33.81 -30.62
N PHE A 39 27.17 32.85 -30.09
CA PHE A 39 26.42 32.98 -28.85
C PHE A 39 27.27 32.45 -27.68
N LYS A 40 27.50 33.33 -26.69
CA LYS A 40 28.10 32.92 -25.41
C LYS A 40 27.01 32.66 -24.43
N ALA A 41 26.90 31.39 -23.98
CA ALA A 41 25.94 31.01 -22.96
C ALA A 41 26.26 31.76 -21.63
N PRO A 42 25.26 32.22 -20.89
CA PRO A 42 25.47 32.81 -19.57
C PRO A 42 25.99 31.73 -18.60
N SER A 43 26.89 32.12 -17.70
CA SER A 43 27.37 31.22 -16.64
C SER A 43 26.23 30.92 -15.68
N LEU A 44 25.71 29.71 -15.76
CA LEU A 44 24.62 29.21 -14.89
C LEU A 44 25.23 28.53 -13.65
N PRO A 45 24.72 28.78 -12.44
CA PRO A 45 25.17 28.11 -11.22
C PRO A 45 24.68 26.65 -11.14
N LEU A 46 25.02 25.82 -12.14
CA LEU A 46 24.54 24.46 -12.31
C LEU A 46 24.87 23.57 -11.12
N THR A 47 26.05 23.75 -10.52
CA THR A 47 26.47 22.98 -9.33
C THR A 47 25.53 23.21 -8.15
N LEU A 48 25.18 24.46 -7.88
CA LEU A 48 24.24 24.82 -6.80
C LEU A 48 22.85 24.27 -7.08
N PHE A 49 22.38 24.42 -8.32
CA PHE A 49 21.08 23.91 -8.74
C PHE A 49 21.02 22.38 -8.70
N GLY A 50 22.07 21.68 -9.17
CA GLY A 50 22.19 20.22 -9.09
C GLY A 50 22.21 19.71 -7.66
N SER A 51 22.91 20.41 -6.74
CA SER A 51 22.93 20.05 -5.32
C SER A 51 21.55 20.19 -4.67
N ALA A 52 20.85 21.28 -4.96
CA ALA A 52 19.47 21.49 -4.49
C ALA A 52 18.53 20.42 -5.04
N LEU A 53 18.63 20.10 -6.33
CA LEU A 53 17.84 19.04 -6.97
C LEU A 53 18.10 17.66 -6.33
N ALA A 54 19.37 17.33 -6.07
CA ALA A 54 19.73 16.07 -5.41
C ALA A 54 19.10 15.97 -4.02
N LEU A 55 19.05 17.06 -3.26
CA LEU A 55 18.40 17.13 -1.95
C LEU A 55 16.89 16.88 -2.07
N PHE A 56 16.20 17.53 -3.01
CA PHE A 56 14.77 17.33 -3.23
C PHE A 56 14.42 15.89 -3.67
N LEU A 57 15.24 15.31 -4.55
CA LEU A 57 15.09 13.92 -4.98
C LEU A 57 15.32 12.95 -3.81
N GLY A 58 16.28 13.25 -2.93
CA GLY A 58 16.54 12.53 -1.70
C GLY A 58 15.31 12.51 -0.79
N PHE A 59 14.71 13.65 -0.50
CA PHE A 59 13.49 13.74 0.32
C PHE A 59 12.31 12.96 -0.30
N ARG A 60 12.12 13.05 -1.61
CA ARG A 60 11.07 12.28 -2.30
C ARG A 60 11.29 10.77 -2.15
N SER A 61 12.52 10.32 -2.32
CA SER A 61 12.88 8.90 -2.19
C SER A 61 12.66 8.40 -0.76
N THR A 62 13.09 9.16 0.25
CA THR A 62 12.88 8.85 1.67
C THR A 62 11.39 8.75 2.00
N SER A 63 10.58 9.73 1.60
CA SER A 63 9.14 9.73 1.84
C SER A 63 8.42 8.54 1.16
N ALA A 64 8.86 8.16 -0.04
CA ALA A 64 8.32 6.98 -0.73
C ALA A 64 8.69 5.69 -0.01
N TYR A 65 9.92 5.59 0.49
CA TYR A 65 10.39 4.45 1.27
C TYR A 65 9.63 4.31 2.60
N GLU A 66 9.46 5.42 3.34
CA GLU A 66 8.71 5.44 4.61
C GLU A 66 7.28 4.95 4.43
N ARG A 67 6.59 5.40 3.39
CA ARG A 67 5.24 4.92 3.05
C ARG A 67 5.20 3.43 2.73
N TRP A 68 6.14 2.96 1.95
CA TRP A 68 6.26 1.54 1.64
C TRP A 68 6.52 0.72 2.91
N TRP A 69 7.41 1.21 3.78
CA TRP A 69 7.76 0.56 5.04
C TRP A 69 6.57 0.52 6.01
N GLU A 70 5.85 1.64 6.16
CA GLU A 70 4.62 1.69 6.96
C GLU A 70 3.59 0.67 6.46
N GLY A 71 3.32 0.64 5.14
CA GLY A 71 2.42 -0.34 4.53
C GLY A 71 2.86 -1.78 4.79
N ARG A 72 4.16 -2.06 4.71
CA ARG A 72 4.73 -3.37 5.02
C ARG A 72 4.57 -3.75 6.49
N GLY A 73 4.76 -2.78 7.39
CA GLY A 73 4.55 -2.95 8.82
C GLY A 73 3.09 -3.28 9.17
N LEU A 74 2.13 -2.53 8.60
CA LEU A 74 0.69 -2.75 8.80
C LEU A 74 0.24 -4.14 8.33
N TRP A 75 0.75 -4.63 7.19
CA TRP A 75 0.52 -6.01 6.75
C TRP A 75 1.14 -7.04 7.69
N GLY A 76 2.30 -6.74 8.29
CA GLY A 76 2.92 -7.56 9.32
C GLY A 76 2.04 -7.69 10.57
N LEU A 77 1.50 -6.57 11.06
CA LEU A 77 0.55 -6.54 12.18
C LEU A 77 -0.71 -7.35 11.86
N MET A 78 -1.30 -7.19 10.66
CA MET A 78 -2.45 -7.96 10.21
C MET A 78 -2.18 -9.47 10.22
N ILE A 79 -1.03 -9.92 9.74
CA ILE A 79 -0.65 -11.33 9.74
C ILE A 79 -0.55 -11.86 11.19
N ASN A 80 0.08 -11.10 12.08
CA ASN A 80 0.26 -11.51 13.47
C ASN A 80 -1.08 -11.56 14.19
N ALA A 81 -1.95 -10.57 14.02
CA ALA A 81 -3.30 -10.55 14.60
C ALA A 81 -4.17 -11.70 14.06
N SER A 82 -4.10 -12.01 12.76
CA SER A 82 -4.80 -13.15 12.15
C SER A 82 -4.37 -14.48 12.76
N ARG A 83 -3.07 -14.67 12.98
CA ARG A 83 -2.53 -15.87 13.64
C ARG A 83 -2.98 -15.94 15.10
N SER A 84 -3.00 -14.82 15.82
CA SER A 84 -3.48 -14.74 17.20
C SER A 84 -4.97 -15.07 17.30
N LEU A 85 -5.80 -14.56 16.39
CA LEU A 85 -7.21 -14.89 16.33
C LEU A 85 -7.44 -16.39 16.08
N SER A 86 -6.73 -16.97 15.10
CA SER A 86 -6.82 -18.40 14.81
C SER A 86 -6.41 -19.27 16.00
N ARG A 87 -5.33 -18.88 16.71
CA ARG A 87 -4.88 -19.57 17.92
C ARG A 87 -5.91 -19.44 19.04
N ALA A 88 -6.44 -18.24 19.30
CA ALA A 88 -7.44 -18.01 20.33
C ALA A 88 -8.72 -18.80 20.07
N ALA A 89 -9.21 -18.81 18.84
CA ALA A 89 -10.39 -19.61 18.46
C ALA A 89 -10.18 -21.11 18.73
N ARG A 90 -8.98 -21.64 18.46
CA ARG A 90 -8.67 -23.05 18.71
C ARG A 90 -8.41 -23.39 20.16
N SER A 91 -7.88 -22.45 20.94
CA SER A 91 -7.49 -22.69 22.34
C SER A 91 -8.63 -22.46 23.34
N PHE A 92 -9.59 -21.59 23.01
CA PHE A 92 -10.65 -21.21 23.93
C PHE A 92 -11.98 -21.91 23.65
N LEU A 93 -12.27 -22.21 22.38
CA LEU A 93 -13.49 -22.92 22.02
C LEU A 93 -13.30 -24.44 22.17
N PRO A 94 -14.34 -25.19 22.64
CA PRO A 94 -14.27 -26.63 22.78
C PRO A 94 -14.07 -27.34 21.43
N ASP A 95 -13.32 -28.45 21.44
CA ASP A 95 -12.89 -29.14 20.23
C ASP A 95 -14.02 -29.82 19.44
N GLU A 96 -15.03 -30.32 20.12
CA GLU A 96 -16.14 -31.01 19.47
C GLU A 96 -17.33 -30.09 19.23
N GLU A 97 -17.89 -29.50 20.26
CA GLU A 97 -19.08 -28.65 20.20
C GLU A 97 -18.80 -27.29 19.54
N GLY A 98 -17.60 -26.74 19.67
CA GLY A 98 -17.18 -25.46 19.14
C GLY A 98 -16.52 -25.53 17.76
N ARG A 99 -16.33 -26.72 17.18
CA ARG A 99 -15.57 -26.92 15.92
C ARG A 99 -16.10 -26.10 14.75
N ASP A 100 -17.41 -26.07 14.58
CA ASP A 100 -18.01 -25.29 13.47
C ASP A 100 -17.80 -23.80 13.66
N LEU A 101 -17.86 -23.31 14.89
CA LEU A 101 -17.60 -21.92 15.21
C LEU A 101 -16.11 -21.56 15.06
N GLN A 102 -15.19 -22.44 15.48
CA GLN A 102 -13.76 -22.29 15.24
C GLN A 102 -13.48 -22.14 13.75
N ARG A 103 -14.06 -23.04 12.94
CA ARG A 103 -13.94 -23.01 11.48
C ARG A 103 -14.53 -21.74 10.88
N ALA A 104 -15.71 -21.33 11.33
CA ALA A 104 -16.36 -20.11 10.87
C ALA A 104 -15.51 -18.87 11.15
N ILE A 105 -14.96 -18.71 12.35
CA ILE A 105 -14.06 -17.59 12.70
C ILE A 105 -12.82 -17.56 11.79
N ILE A 106 -12.20 -18.71 11.55
CA ILE A 106 -11.00 -18.82 10.71
C ILE A 106 -11.32 -18.48 9.25
N LEU A 107 -12.41 -19.02 8.70
CA LEU A 107 -12.83 -18.74 7.32
C LEU A 107 -13.21 -17.27 7.14
N ARG A 108 -13.89 -16.66 8.12
CA ARG A 108 -14.19 -15.24 8.12
C ARG A 108 -12.93 -14.39 8.12
N GLN A 109 -11.88 -14.76 8.87
CA GLN A 109 -10.62 -14.04 8.88
C GLN A 109 -9.87 -14.15 7.53
N ILE A 110 -9.89 -15.32 6.89
CA ILE A 110 -9.35 -15.50 5.53
C ILE A 110 -10.09 -14.59 4.54
N THR A 111 -11.41 -14.61 4.58
CA THR A 111 -12.28 -13.78 3.75
C THR A 111 -12.01 -12.30 3.98
N TYR A 112 -11.94 -11.88 5.24
CA TYR A 112 -11.67 -10.51 5.64
C TYR A 112 -10.40 -9.96 5.00
N VAL A 113 -9.28 -10.68 5.10
CA VAL A 113 -7.99 -10.24 4.55
C VAL A 113 -8.04 -10.13 3.01
N ASN A 114 -8.71 -11.07 2.33
CA ASN A 114 -8.86 -11.03 0.88
C ASN A 114 -9.77 -9.88 0.42
N VAL A 115 -10.90 -9.69 1.10
CA VAL A 115 -11.82 -8.57 0.86
C VAL A 115 -11.13 -7.22 1.10
N LEU A 116 -10.39 -7.06 2.21
CA LEU A 116 -9.61 -5.86 2.48
C LEU A 116 -8.58 -5.58 1.37
N ARG A 117 -7.89 -6.61 0.88
CA ARG A 117 -6.97 -6.48 -0.25
C ARG A 117 -7.69 -5.94 -1.50
N CYS A 118 -8.88 -6.44 -1.82
CA CYS A 118 -9.69 -5.96 -2.95
C CYS A 118 -10.11 -4.50 -2.75
N GLN A 119 -10.62 -4.14 -1.57
CA GLN A 119 -11.02 -2.77 -1.25
C GLN A 119 -9.86 -1.77 -1.34
N LEU A 120 -8.67 -2.12 -0.80
CA LEU A 120 -7.48 -1.29 -0.91
C LEU A 120 -7.02 -1.10 -2.36
N ARG A 121 -7.33 -2.05 -3.26
CA ARG A 121 -7.05 -1.97 -4.70
C ARG A 121 -8.20 -1.36 -5.52
N LYS A 122 -9.32 -1.01 -4.88
CA LYS A 122 -10.55 -0.55 -5.54
C LYS A 122 -11.12 -1.59 -6.52
N GLN A 123 -11.00 -2.88 -6.17
CA GLN A 123 -11.57 -4.03 -6.89
C GLN A 123 -12.86 -4.47 -6.21
N ASP A 124 -13.76 -5.11 -6.96
CA ASP A 124 -14.98 -5.69 -6.38
C ASP A 124 -14.62 -6.83 -5.40
N PRO A 125 -15.06 -6.77 -4.14
CA PRO A 125 -14.77 -7.78 -3.14
C PRO A 125 -15.71 -8.98 -3.16
N ARG A 126 -16.77 -8.99 -3.98
CA ARG A 126 -17.85 -10.00 -3.96
C ARG A 126 -17.35 -11.42 -4.17
N GLU A 127 -16.52 -11.62 -5.18
CA GLU A 127 -15.98 -12.96 -5.50
C GLU A 127 -15.18 -13.52 -4.32
N GLU A 128 -14.32 -12.70 -3.71
CA GLU A 128 -13.51 -13.12 -2.57
C GLU A 128 -14.36 -13.35 -1.30
N ALA A 129 -15.44 -12.59 -1.12
CA ALA A 129 -16.36 -12.79 0.01
C ALA A 129 -17.10 -14.12 -0.12
N LEU A 130 -17.62 -14.45 -1.30
CA LEU A 130 -18.40 -15.68 -1.57
C LEU A 130 -17.53 -16.93 -1.69
N ARG A 131 -16.20 -16.79 -1.72
CA ARG A 131 -15.30 -17.94 -1.85
C ARG A 131 -15.25 -18.83 -0.62
N TYR A 132 -15.45 -18.26 0.56
CA TYR A 132 -15.34 -18.95 1.85
C TYR A 132 -16.56 -18.77 2.74
N LEU A 133 -17.44 -17.80 2.46
CA LEU A 133 -18.68 -17.56 3.19
C LEU A 133 -19.87 -17.95 2.31
N SER A 134 -20.91 -18.47 2.94
CA SER A 134 -22.18 -18.68 2.25
C SER A 134 -22.80 -17.33 1.82
N PRO A 135 -23.69 -17.30 0.80
CA PRO A 135 -24.36 -16.08 0.38
C PRO A 135 -25.07 -15.37 1.53
N ASP A 136 -25.74 -16.12 2.41
CA ASP A 136 -26.46 -15.58 3.57
C ASP A 136 -25.54 -14.95 4.61
N GLU A 137 -24.35 -15.52 4.79
CA GLU A 137 -23.33 -14.97 5.70
C GLU A 137 -22.61 -13.75 5.12
N ALA A 138 -22.43 -13.70 3.82
CA ALA A 138 -21.74 -12.62 3.13
C ALA A 138 -22.64 -11.38 2.92
N ALA A 139 -23.94 -11.59 2.65
CA ALA A 139 -24.89 -10.53 2.27
C ALA A 139 -24.89 -9.33 3.22
N PRO A 140 -24.99 -9.47 4.57
CA PRO A 140 -25.01 -8.32 5.46
C PRO A 140 -23.71 -7.49 5.44
N SER A 141 -22.60 -8.12 5.06
CA SER A 141 -21.31 -7.44 4.94
C SER A 141 -21.16 -6.77 3.57
N LEU A 142 -21.66 -7.41 2.50
CA LEU A 142 -21.61 -6.89 1.13
C LEU A 142 -22.49 -5.66 0.89
N GLU A 143 -23.51 -5.45 1.71
CA GLU A 143 -24.38 -4.26 1.70
C GLU A 143 -23.72 -3.03 2.37
N ARG A 144 -22.63 -3.22 3.10
CA ARG A 144 -21.94 -2.14 3.79
C ARG A 144 -20.93 -1.43 2.87
N LEU A 145 -20.75 -0.14 3.08
CA LEU A 145 -19.70 0.64 2.39
C LEU A 145 -18.30 0.07 2.65
N ASN A 146 -18.04 -0.41 3.86
CA ASN A 146 -16.80 -1.09 4.22
C ASN A 146 -17.10 -2.57 4.48
N VAL A 147 -16.99 -3.36 3.42
CA VAL A 147 -17.28 -4.80 3.45
C VAL A 147 -16.36 -5.54 4.42
N ALA A 148 -15.07 -5.21 4.43
CA ALA A 148 -14.10 -5.83 5.33
C ALA A 148 -14.51 -5.60 6.80
N ASN A 149 -14.81 -4.36 7.19
CA ASN A 149 -15.28 -4.06 8.53
C ASN A 149 -16.59 -4.78 8.86
N GLY A 150 -17.49 -4.97 7.88
CA GLY A 150 -18.70 -5.77 8.05
C GLY A 150 -18.42 -7.23 8.38
N ILE A 151 -17.41 -7.84 7.76
CA ILE A 151 -16.98 -9.21 8.06
C ILE A 151 -16.38 -9.28 9.46
N LEU A 152 -15.57 -8.29 9.86
CA LEU A 152 -14.97 -8.22 11.19
C LEU A 152 -16.04 -8.10 12.29
N ASP A 153 -17.03 -7.22 12.11
CA ASP A 153 -18.19 -7.08 12.99
C ASP A 153 -18.97 -8.41 13.14
N GLY A 154 -19.19 -9.11 12.03
CA GLY A 154 -19.80 -10.43 12.07
C GLY A 154 -18.95 -11.47 12.80
N THR A 155 -17.62 -11.34 12.81
CA THR A 155 -16.73 -12.18 13.62
C THR A 155 -16.91 -11.91 15.10
N GLY A 156 -16.98 -10.63 15.53
CA GLY A 156 -17.28 -10.26 16.90
C GLY A 156 -18.63 -10.84 17.39
N ARG A 157 -19.68 -10.82 16.55
CA ARG A 157 -20.96 -11.47 16.87
C ARG A 157 -20.85 -12.98 17.08
N ARG A 158 -20.00 -13.66 16.30
CA ARG A 158 -19.71 -15.09 16.50
C ARG A 158 -19.01 -15.36 17.82
N VAL A 159 -18.11 -14.46 18.24
CA VAL A 159 -17.45 -14.55 19.54
C VAL A 159 -18.45 -14.34 20.69
N ASP A 160 -19.39 -13.39 20.55
CA ASP A 160 -20.46 -13.20 21.54
C ASP A 160 -21.40 -14.40 21.63
N GLN A 161 -21.73 -15.05 20.51
CA GLN A 161 -22.48 -16.33 20.48
C GLN A 161 -21.77 -17.42 21.29
N ALA A 162 -20.44 -17.53 21.17
CA ALA A 162 -19.66 -18.48 21.98
C ALA A 162 -19.76 -18.22 23.48
N ARG A 163 -19.75 -16.94 23.87
CA ARG A 163 -19.93 -16.55 25.28
C ARG A 163 -21.34 -16.87 25.78
N GLN A 164 -22.36 -16.56 24.98
CA GLN A 164 -23.75 -16.86 25.32
C GLN A 164 -24.02 -18.36 25.46
N ALA A 165 -23.35 -19.20 24.66
CA ALA A 165 -23.38 -20.64 24.76
C ALA A 165 -22.57 -21.20 25.94
N GLY A 166 -21.83 -20.34 26.68
CA GLY A 166 -21.00 -20.78 27.80
C GLY A 166 -19.69 -21.46 27.41
N TRP A 167 -19.31 -21.39 26.12
CA TRP A 167 -18.08 -22.02 25.62
C TRP A 167 -16.82 -21.21 25.96
N ILE A 168 -16.97 -19.92 26.16
CA ILE A 168 -15.88 -19.01 26.60
C ILE A 168 -16.39 -18.12 27.73
N ASP A 169 -15.48 -17.75 28.61
CA ASP A 169 -15.76 -16.79 29.68
C ASP A 169 -15.55 -15.32 29.20
N THR A 170 -15.85 -14.35 30.07
CA THR A 170 -15.71 -12.92 29.76
C THR A 170 -14.26 -12.48 29.59
N ILE A 171 -13.29 -13.14 30.20
CA ILE A 171 -11.86 -12.84 30.09
C ILE A 171 -11.35 -13.31 28.72
N GLN A 172 -11.76 -14.52 28.32
CA GLN A 172 -11.44 -15.09 27.00
C GLN A 172 -12.07 -14.26 25.89
N GLN A 173 -13.34 -13.84 26.04
CA GLN A 173 -14.00 -12.93 25.11
C GLN A 173 -13.21 -11.62 24.99
N ALA A 174 -12.88 -10.96 26.11
CA ALA A 174 -12.11 -9.73 26.11
C ALA A 174 -10.72 -9.91 25.46
N SER A 175 -10.10 -11.08 25.61
CA SER A 175 -8.84 -11.42 24.95
C SER A 175 -8.99 -11.51 23.42
N ILE A 176 -10.05 -12.12 22.91
CA ILE A 176 -10.35 -12.20 21.49
C ILE A 176 -10.70 -10.81 20.94
N GLU A 177 -11.53 -10.03 21.64
CA GLU A 177 -11.89 -8.66 21.24
C GLU A 177 -10.66 -7.77 21.09
N ARG A 178 -9.66 -7.91 21.95
CA ARG A 178 -8.37 -7.19 21.81
C ARG A 178 -7.69 -7.52 20.47
N VAL A 179 -7.71 -8.78 20.07
CA VAL A 179 -7.16 -9.20 18.76
C VAL A 179 -7.97 -8.61 17.60
N LEU A 180 -9.30 -8.55 17.71
CA LEU A 180 -10.16 -7.90 16.69
C LEU A 180 -9.89 -6.40 16.61
N ILE A 181 -9.60 -5.73 17.72
CA ILE A 181 -9.16 -4.33 17.76
C ILE A 181 -7.82 -4.17 17.03
N ASP A 182 -6.85 -5.06 17.24
CA ASP A 182 -5.56 -5.01 16.55
C ASP A 182 -5.74 -5.19 15.03
N ILE A 183 -6.65 -6.06 14.61
CA ILE A 183 -7.03 -6.24 13.19
C ILE A 183 -7.65 -4.95 12.65
N ALA A 184 -8.59 -4.33 13.37
CA ALA A 184 -9.22 -3.08 12.97
C ALA A 184 -8.23 -1.92 12.87
N ASN A 185 -7.28 -1.82 13.82
CA ASN A 185 -6.21 -0.81 13.82
C ASN A 185 -5.29 -0.98 12.61
N ALA A 186 -4.91 -2.21 12.27
CA ALA A 186 -4.13 -2.49 11.07
C ALA A 186 -4.88 -2.10 9.79
N GLN A 187 -6.19 -2.41 9.69
CA GLN A 187 -7.05 -1.97 8.58
C GLN A 187 -7.08 -0.44 8.48
N GLY A 188 -7.41 0.25 9.57
CA GLY A 188 -7.50 1.72 9.61
C GLY A 188 -6.20 2.39 9.17
N GLY A 189 -5.05 1.85 9.60
CA GLY A 189 -3.73 2.30 9.15
C GLY A 189 -3.53 2.13 7.64
N MET A 190 -3.90 0.99 7.06
CA MET A 190 -3.81 0.72 5.62
C MET A 190 -4.74 1.64 4.82
N GLU A 191 -5.98 1.86 5.28
CA GLU A 191 -6.95 2.75 4.65
C GLU A 191 -6.47 4.20 4.69
N ARG A 192 -5.95 4.65 5.84
CA ARG A 192 -5.32 5.98 5.98
C ARG A 192 -4.17 6.13 4.98
N LEU A 193 -3.24 5.18 4.95
CA LEU A 193 -2.10 5.21 4.05
C LEU A 193 -2.54 5.26 2.58
N LYS A 194 -3.58 4.53 2.21
CA LYS A 194 -4.14 4.51 0.86
C LYS A 194 -4.81 5.83 0.48
N ASN A 195 -5.57 6.43 1.41
CA ASN A 195 -6.41 7.59 1.14
C ASN A 195 -5.70 8.93 1.39
N THR A 196 -4.49 8.92 1.97
CA THR A 196 -3.67 10.11 2.19
C THR A 196 -2.48 10.07 1.23
N PRO A 197 -2.60 10.56 -0.01
CA PRO A 197 -1.47 10.61 -0.95
C PRO A 197 -0.40 11.58 -0.45
N LEU A 198 0.82 11.47 -0.99
CA LEU A 198 1.86 12.47 -0.77
C LEU A 198 1.34 13.84 -1.22
N PRO A 199 1.60 14.92 -0.45
CA PRO A 199 1.26 16.28 -0.87
C PRO A 199 1.82 16.57 -2.27
N ASN A 200 1.05 17.30 -3.07
CA ASN A 200 1.40 17.57 -4.48
C ASN A 200 2.77 18.22 -4.65
N GLN A 201 3.20 19.00 -3.66
CA GLN A 201 4.51 19.66 -3.65
C GLN A 201 5.66 18.65 -3.73
N TYR A 202 5.58 17.55 -2.98
CA TYR A 202 6.60 16.48 -2.99
C TYR A 202 6.63 15.66 -4.28
N ARG A 203 5.57 15.72 -5.09
CA ARG A 203 5.49 15.05 -6.38
C ARG A 203 5.89 15.98 -7.52
N PHE A 204 5.33 17.19 -7.55
CA PHE A 204 5.46 18.13 -8.66
C PHE A 204 6.83 18.81 -8.70
N PHE A 205 7.27 19.40 -7.59
CA PHE A 205 8.51 20.19 -7.60
C PHE A 205 9.77 19.40 -7.97
N PRO A 206 10.03 18.20 -7.42
CA PRO A 206 11.21 17.43 -7.83
C PRO A 206 11.20 17.08 -9.31
N GLU A 207 10.02 16.76 -9.88
CA GLU A 207 9.90 16.44 -11.30
C GLU A 207 10.09 17.68 -12.18
N PHE A 208 9.51 18.81 -11.80
CA PHE A 208 9.68 20.09 -12.49
C PHE A 208 11.14 20.53 -12.48
N PHE A 209 11.79 20.55 -11.32
CA PHE A 209 13.18 20.94 -11.21
C PHE A 209 14.13 19.97 -11.93
N ALA A 210 13.85 18.67 -11.92
CA ALA A 210 14.64 17.70 -12.68
C ALA A 210 14.57 17.99 -14.19
N ARG A 211 13.37 18.23 -14.73
CA ARG A 211 13.19 18.60 -16.15
C ARG A 211 13.88 19.92 -16.48
N LEU A 212 13.70 20.93 -15.64
CA LEU A 212 14.37 22.24 -15.81
C LEU A 212 15.88 22.09 -15.79
N PHE A 213 16.43 21.31 -14.86
CA PHE A 213 17.86 21.03 -14.81
C PHE A 213 18.37 20.34 -16.07
N CYS A 214 17.66 19.33 -16.58
CA CYS A 214 18.02 18.63 -17.81
C CYS A 214 18.01 19.57 -19.05
N ILE A 215 17.13 20.59 -19.07
CA ILE A 215 17.08 21.58 -20.15
C ILE A 215 18.23 22.58 -20.03
N LEU A 216 18.55 23.00 -18.81
CA LEU A 216 19.60 24.01 -18.59
C LEU A 216 21.03 23.45 -18.61
N LEU A 217 21.18 22.16 -18.34
CA LEU A 217 22.49 21.50 -18.23
C LEU A 217 23.33 21.66 -19.51
N PRO A 218 22.83 21.35 -20.72
CA PRO A 218 23.64 21.53 -21.93
C PRO A 218 24.02 23.00 -22.18
N ILE A 219 23.10 23.93 -21.88
CA ILE A 219 23.32 25.38 -22.07
C ILE A 219 24.45 25.90 -21.17
N GLY A 220 24.57 25.38 -19.97
CA GLY A 220 25.60 25.85 -19.03
C GLY A 220 26.90 25.05 -19.08
N LEU A 221 27.02 24.03 -19.93
CA LEU A 221 28.23 23.24 -20.17
C LEU A 221 29.00 23.67 -21.43
N VAL A 222 28.34 24.36 -22.34
CA VAL A 222 28.94 24.93 -23.57
C VAL A 222 29.32 26.37 -23.36
#